data_7760d4c163b754c450ae83e1b1f10643
#
_entry.id   7760d4c163b754c450ae83e1b1f10643
#
_cell.length_a   1.000
_cell.length_b   1.000
_cell.length_c   1.000
_cell.angle_alpha   90.00
_cell.angle_beta   90.00
_cell.angle_gamma   90.00
#
_symmetry.space_group_name_H-M   'P 1'
#
loop_
_entity.id
_entity.type
_entity.pdbx_description
1 polymer ?
#
loop_
_entity_poly.entity_id
_entity_poly.type
_entity_poly.pdbx_seq_one_letter_code
_entity_poly.pdbx_strand_id
1 'polypeptide(L)'
;RQMLRLFSGLRIGARLSGAFLLVAVIGGAIGAFGVWGLSRINELNDRLYDTELRGISDMKEANINLIYAGRARNGYLAASSDQDRQALKKQFDDAVKNMDALREKAAVNFHAEEGKRLLAQFAETEQVWKRESAAFFAAAQSQSLTQTDPRVAEIEKRVIVSSQKLDDLMTDLAVSKEKVAAQSVQEGTDLYDTVRAVMIALA
;
A
#
# COMPACT_ATOMS: atom_id res chain seq x y z
N ARG A 1 -54.13 -13.39 -9.27
CA ARG A 1 -55.36 -14.21 -9.22
C ARG A 1 -55.27 -15.52 -10.03
N GLN A 2 -54.49 -15.66 -11.09
CA GLN A 2 -54.34 -16.90 -11.86
C GLN A 2 -53.49 -17.98 -11.14
N MET A 3 -52.48 -17.63 -10.37
CA MET A 3 -51.66 -18.60 -9.61
C MET A 3 -52.47 -19.36 -8.53
N LEU A 4 -53.43 -18.72 -7.89
CA LEU A 4 -54.28 -19.35 -6.88
C LEU A 4 -55.22 -20.45 -7.45
N ARG A 5 -55.55 -20.41 -8.74
CA ARG A 5 -56.37 -21.42 -9.41
C ARG A 5 -55.60 -22.73 -9.77
N LEU A 6 -54.29 -22.66 -9.94
CA LEU A 6 -53.43 -23.83 -10.20
C LEU A 6 -53.32 -24.77 -8.99
N PHE A 7 -53.47 -24.24 -7.80
CA PHE A 7 -53.36 -25.03 -6.55
C PHE A 7 -54.73 -25.62 -6.11
N SER A 8 -55.87 -25.16 -6.66
CA SER A 8 -57.19 -25.57 -6.19
C SER A 8 -57.58 -27.02 -6.57
N GLY A 9 -56.91 -27.66 -7.54
CA GLY A 9 -57.15 -29.05 -7.97
C GLY A 9 -56.26 -30.11 -7.35
N LEU A 10 -55.21 -29.75 -6.57
CA LEU A 10 -54.26 -30.70 -6.02
C LEU A 10 -54.72 -31.27 -4.67
N ARG A 11 -54.38 -32.54 -4.38
CA ARG A 11 -54.56 -33.17 -3.05
C ARG A 11 -53.91 -32.36 -1.96
N ILE A 12 -54.51 -32.30 -0.74
CA ILE A 12 -54.02 -31.50 0.37
C ILE A 12 -52.53 -31.77 0.67
N GLY A 13 -52.07 -33.05 0.61
CA GLY A 13 -50.70 -33.42 0.78
C GLY A 13 -49.75 -32.81 -0.26
N ALA A 14 -50.16 -32.75 -1.53
CA ALA A 14 -49.32 -32.14 -2.60
C ALA A 14 -49.21 -30.60 -2.42
N ARG A 15 -50.27 -29.94 -1.93
CA ARG A 15 -50.23 -28.51 -1.59
C ARG A 15 -49.26 -28.21 -0.44
N LEU A 16 -49.30 -29.05 0.62
CA LEU A 16 -48.45 -28.91 1.78
C LEU A 16 -46.98 -29.16 1.42
N SER A 17 -46.70 -30.25 0.68
CA SER A 17 -45.37 -30.55 0.18
C SER A 17 -44.80 -29.46 -0.73
N GLY A 18 -45.64 -28.89 -1.62
CA GLY A 18 -45.27 -27.78 -2.49
C GLY A 18 -44.90 -26.49 -1.72
N ALA A 19 -45.68 -26.20 -0.68
CA ALA A 19 -45.41 -25.03 0.19
C ALA A 19 -44.07 -25.22 0.96
N PHE A 20 -43.85 -26.41 1.53
CA PHE A 20 -42.56 -26.70 2.22
C PHE A 20 -41.38 -26.67 1.29
N LEU A 21 -41.51 -27.21 0.06
CA LEU A 21 -40.49 -27.14 -0.96
C LEU A 21 -40.15 -25.69 -1.34
N LEU A 22 -41.15 -24.86 -1.50
CA LEU A 22 -40.98 -23.44 -1.82
C LEU A 22 -40.21 -22.72 -0.71
N VAL A 23 -40.61 -22.93 0.55
CA VAL A 23 -39.89 -22.36 1.71
C VAL A 23 -38.43 -22.88 1.79
N ALA A 24 -38.22 -24.17 1.54
CA ALA A 24 -36.88 -24.76 1.52
C ALA A 24 -36.01 -24.16 0.41
N VAL A 25 -36.56 -23.94 -0.80
CA VAL A 25 -35.84 -23.29 -1.91
C VAL A 25 -35.51 -21.85 -1.60
N ILE A 26 -36.44 -21.07 -1.02
CA ILE A 26 -36.19 -19.68 -0.60
C ILE A 26 -35.11 -19.67 0.48
N GLY A 27 -35.23 -20.52 1.51
CA GLY A 27 -34.21 -20.61 2.57
C GLY A 27 -32.83 -20.99 2.05
N GLY A 28 -32.78 -21.94 1.09
CA GLY A 28 -31.55 -22.31 0.40
C GLY A 28 -30.95 -21.17 -0.41
N ALA A 29 -31.78 -20.39 -1.11
CA ALA A 29 -31.36 -19.23 -1.88
C ALA A 29 -30.78 -18.10 -0.98
N ILE A 30 -31.47 -17.83 0.15
CA ILE A 30 -31.00 -16.85 1.16
C ILE A 30 -29.66 -17.30 1.72
N GLY A 31 -29.51 -18.59 2.09
CA GLY A 31 -28.28 -19.14 2.62
C GLY A 31 -27.13 -19.05 1.61
N ALA A 32 -27.35 -19.45 0.37
CA ALA A 32 -26.35 -19.38 -0.70
C ALA A 32 -25.91 -17.94 -0.98
N PHE A 33 -26.84 -17.00 -1.04
CA PHE A 33 -26.57 -15.58 -1.27
C PHE A 33 -25.81 -14.96 -0.08
N GLY A 34 -26.15 -15.35 1.15
CA GLY A 34 -25.46 -14.94 2.37
C GLY A 34 -23.99 -15.42 2.38
N VAL A 35 -23.76 -16.69 2.05
CA VAL A 35 -22.40 -17.25 1.96
C VAL A 35 -21.58 -16.57 0.87
N TRP A 36 -22.18 -16.32 -0.31
CA TRP A 36 -21.54 -15.58 -1.38
C TRP A 36 -21.13 -14.16 -0.94
N GLY A 37 -22.06 -13.43 -0.27
CA GLY A 37 -21.79 -12.09 0.22
C GLY A 37 -20.65 -12.04 1.24
N LEU A 38 -20.66 -12.97 2.21
CA LEU A 38 -19.58 -13.12 3.20
C LEU A 38 -18.23 -13.43 2.55
N SER A 39 -18.22 -14.34 1.57
CA SER A 39 -16.99 -14.66 0.82
C SER A 39 -16.41 -13.43 0.12
N ARG A 40 -17.28 -12.63 -0.50
CA ARG A 40 -16.86 -11.42 -1.22
C ARG A 40 -16.33 -10.33 -0.27
N ILE A 41 -16.96 -10.17 0.89
CA ILE A 41 -16.46 -9.25 1.94
C ILE A 41 -15.09 -9.72 2.45
N ASN A 42 -14.90 -11.03 2.65
CA ASN A 42 -13.61 -11.56 3.07
C ASN A 42 -12.51 -11.29 2.04
N GLU A 43 -12.78 -11.50 0.75
CA GLU A 43 -11.84 -11.16 -0.33
C GLU A 43 -11.44 -9.67 -0.33
N LEU A 44 -12.40 -8.76 -0.07
CA LEU A 44 -12.12 -7.33 0.05
C LEU A 44 -11.24 -7.03 1.27
N ASN A 45 -11.47 -7.69 2.41
CA ASN A 45 -10.66 -7.54 3.60
C ASN A 45 -9.22 -8.06 3.39
N ASP A 46 -9.06 -9.22 2.75
CA ASP A 46 -7.76 -9.79 2.42
C ASP A 46 -6.98 -8.83 1.49
N ARG A 47 -7.64 -8.30 0.45
CA ARG A 47 -7.04 -7.29 -0.44
C ARG A 47 -6.66 -6.02 0.31
N LEU A 48 -7.51 -5.52 1.19
CA LEU A 48 -7.25 -4.34 2.00
C LEU A 48 -5.99 -4.54 2.85
N TYR A 49 -5.87 -5.68 3.52
CA TYR A 49 -4.73 -5.96 4.39
C TYR A 49 -3.45 -6.26 3.58
N ASP A 50 -3.50 -7.25 2.69
CA ASP A 50 -2.31 -7.77 2.01
C ASP A 50 -1.77 -6.84 0.92
N THR A 51 -2.62 -6.02 0.31
CA THR A 51 -2.23 -5.15 -0.78
C THR A 51 -2.10 -3.69 -0.33
N GLU A 52 -3.14 -3.14 0.32
CA GLU A 52 -3.16 -1.72 0.59
C GLU A 52 -2.37 -1.37 1.86
N LEU A 53 -2.69 -1.97 3.00
CA LEU A 53 -2.03 -1.66 4.26
C LEU A 53 -0.55 -2.06 4.28
N ARG A 54 -0.22 -3.22 3.72
CA ARG A 54 1.20 -3.65 3.60
C ARG A 54 1.97 -2.75 2.65
N GLY A 55 1.39 -2.33 1.52
CA GLY A 55 2.02 -1.38 0.61
C GLY A 55 2.30 -0.02 1.28
N ILE A 56 1.35 0.50 2.08
CA ILE A 56 1.54 1.72 2.88
C ILE A 56 2.68 1.54 3.90
N SER A 57 2.66 0.43 4.64
CA SER A 57 3.66 0.14 5.68
C SER A 57 5.06 0.06 5.09
N ASP A 58 5.24 -0.71 4.00
CA ASP A 58 6.54 -0.89 3.36
C ASP A 58 7.07 0.45 2.79
N MET A 59 6.21 1.31 2.22
CA MET A 59 6.63 2.65 1.76
C MET A 59 7.00 3.59 2.90
N LYS A 60 6.25 3.58 4.01
CA LYS A 60 6.58 4.38 5.19
C LYS A 60 7.90 3.93 5.82
N GLU A 61 8.18 2.64 5.85
CA GLU A 61 9.44 2.10 6.36
C GLU A 61 10.60 2.41 5.39
N ALA A 62 10.37 2.39 4.07
CA ALA A 62 11.35 2.86 3.10
C ALA A 62 11.71 4.33 3.33
N ASN A 63 10.72 5.20 3.65
CA ASN A 63 10.94 6.60 3.97
C ASN A 63 11.77 6.77 5.25
N ILE A 64 11.53 5.97 6.29
CA ILE A 64 12.36 5.96 7.51
C ILE A 64 13.82 5.65 7.16
N ASN A 65 14.08 4.72 6.24
CA ASN A 65 15.44 4.41 5.79
C ASN A 65 16.06 5.57 4.99
N LEU A 66 15.31 6.33 4.20
CA LEU A 66 15.79 7.57 3.58
C LEU A 66 16.25 8.59 4.63
N ILE A 67 15.49 8.73 5.72
CA ILE A 67 15.85 9.60 6.86
C ILE A 67 17.13 9.10 7.53
N TYR A 68 17.30 7.79 7.73
CA TYR A 68 18.52 7.22 8.30
C TYR A 68 19.74 7.47 7.39
N ALA A 69 19.58 7.32 6.08
CA ALA A 69 20.62 7.68 5.11
C ALA A 69 20.99 9.18 5.22
N GLY A 70 20.02 10.06 5.33
CA GLY A 70 20.24 11.50 5.55
C GLY A 70 21.00 11.80 6.84
N ARG A 71 20.66 11.13 7.94
CA ARG A 71 21.36 11.27 9.24
C ARG A 71 22.80 10.78 9.15
N ALA A 72 23.04 9.62 8.54
CA ALA A 72 24.37 9.08 8.36
C ALA A 72 25.24 9.99 7.48
N ARG A 73 24.68 10.55 6.39
CA ARG A 73 25.35 11.54 5.55
C ARG A 73 25.74 12.81 6.35
N ASN A 74 24.81 13.35 7.13
CA ASN A 74 25.08 14.54 7.93
C ASN A 74 26.14 14.26 9.01
N GLY A 75 26.06 13.09 9.66
CA GLY A 75 27.06 12.63 10.61
C GLY A 75 28.44 12.49 9.99
N TYR A 76 28.52 12.08 8.72
CA TYR A 76 29.80 11.93 7.99
C TYR A 76 30.58 13.25 7.92
N LEU A 77 29.91 14.39 7.73
CA LEU A 77 30.55 15.70 7.75
C LEU A 77 31.02 16.12 9.15
N ALA A 78 30.31 15.69 10.18
CA ALA A 78 30.60 16.02 11.58
C ALA A 78 31.57 15.02 12.25
N ALA A 79 31.98 13.97 11.54
CA ALA A 79 32.86 12.94 12.09
C ALA A 79 34.23 13.47 12.45
N SER A 80 34.76 13.05 13.61
CA SER A 80 36.05 13.46 14.12
C SER A 80 37.20 12.53 13.75
N SER A 81 36.91 11.39 13.12
CA SER A 81 37.91 10.41 12.67
C SER A 81 37.49 9.75 11.36
N ASP A 82 38.45 9.22 10.62
CA ASP A 82 38.21 8.43 9.41
C ASP A 82 37.47 7.12 9.73
N GLN A 83 37.67 6.55 10.92
CA GLN A 83 36.93 5.38 11.37
C GLN A 83 35.45 5.69 11.53
N ASP A 84 35.10 6.83 12.11
CA ASP A 84 33.70 7.29 12.24
C ASP A 84 33.07 7.56 10.85
N ARG A 85 33.83 8.17 9.93
CA ARG A 85 33.44 8.37 8.54
C ARG A 85 33.08 7.05 7.85
N GLN A 86 33.93 6.03 7.99
CA GLN A 86 33.69 4.71 7.41
C GLN A 86 32.46 4.05 8.02
N ALA A 87 32.27 4.13 9.33
CA ALA A 87 31.08 3.59 10.01
C ALA A 87 29.80 4.27 9.54
N LEU A 88 29.82 5.60 9.41
CA LEU A 88 28.67 6.38 8.94
C LEU A 88 28.37 6.14 7.45
N LYS A 89 29.41 5.99 6.62
CA LYS A 89 29.23 5.58 5.22
C LYS A 89 28.57 4.21 5.11
N LYS A 90 29.00 3.26 5.95
CA LYS A 90 28.35 1.94 6.00
C LYS A 90 26.88 2.04 6.43
N GLN A 91 26.56 2.84 7.45
CA GLN A 91 25.17 3.07 7.87
C GLN A 91 24.32 3.67 6.74
N PHE A 92 24.88 4.62 5.98
CA PHE A 92 24.23 5.15 4.79
C PHE A 92 23.91 4.06 3.76
N ASP A 93 24.92 3.23 3.43
CA ASP A 93 24.77 2.17 2.43
C ASP A 93 23.76 1.10 2.86
N ASP A 94 23.78 0.72 4.14
CA ASP A 94 22.82 -0.22 4.73
C ASP A 94 21.38 0.36 4.67
N ALA A 95 21.21 1.64 5.00
CA ALA A 95 19.93 2.31 4.92
C ALA A 95 19.39 2.40 3.47
N VAL A 96 20.27 2.72 2.51
CA VAL A 96 19.89 2.73 1.07
C VAL A 96 19.45 1.35 0.62
N LYS A 97 20.21 0.31 0.97
CA LYS A 97 19.86 -1.07 0.63
C LYS A 97 18.51 -1.50 1.20
N ASN A 98 18.23 -1.13 2.45
CA ASN A 98 16.94 -1.43 3.09
C ASN A 98 15.80 -0.66 2.42
N MET A 99 16.02 0.62 2.10
CA MET A 99 15.05 1.44 1.36
C MET A 99 14.71 0.80 0.01
N ASP A 100 15.70 0.36 -0.75
CA ASP A 100 15.52 -0.31 -2.05
C ASP A 100 14.67 -1.58 -1.91
N ALA A 101 15.02 -2.44 -0.97
CA ALA A 101 14.30 -3.69 -0.74
C ALA A 101 12.84 -3.46 -0.34
N LEU A 102 12.57 -2.47 0.51
CA LEU A 102 11.22 -2.11 0.94
C LEU A 102 10.41 -1.51 -0.21
N ARG A 103 11.02 -0.64 -1.02
CA ARG A 103 10.40 -0.09 -2.22
C ARG A 103 10.04 -1.18 -3.23
N GLU A 104 10.94 -2.11 -3.49
CA GLU A 104 10.67 -3.25 -4.39
C GLU A 104 9.53 -4.12 -3.88
N LYS A 105 9.52 -4.40 -2.58
CA LYS A 105 8.44 -5.14 -1.92
C LYS A 105 7.10 -4.40 -1.98
N ALA A 106 7.10 -3.07 -1.80
CA ALA A 106 5.90 -2.25 -1.92
C ALA A 106 5.41 -2.14 -3.36
N ALA A 107 6.31 -2.05 -4.34
CA ALA A 107 5.99 -1.78 -5.75
C ALA A 107 5.02 -2.80 -6.36
N VAL A 108 5.10 -4.08 -5.96
CA VAL A 108 4.20 -5.15 -6.43
C VAL A 108 2.74 -4.91 -6.05
N ASN A 109 2.49 -4.06 -5.07
CA ASN A 109 1.16 -3.75 -4.57
C ASN A 109 0.52 -2.52 -5.24
N PHE A 110 1.22 -1.80 -6.13
CA PHE A 110 0.72 -0.62 -6.80
C PHE A 110 0.11 -0.96 -8.16
N HIS A 111 -1.20 -1.23 -8.18
CA HIS A 111 -1.91 -1.62 -9.39
C HIS A 111 -2.59 -0.44 -10.11
N ALA A 112 -2.97 0.62 -9.37
CA ALA A 112 -3.59 1.81 -9.91
C ALA A 112 -2.59 2.62 -10.77
N GLU A 113 -3.07 3.23 -11.86
CA GLU A 113 -2.23 3.98 -12.81
C GLU A 113 -1.49 5.15 -12.14
N GLU A 114 -2.13 5.84 -11.18
CA GLU A 114 -1.49 6.90 -10.40
C GLU A 114 -0.30 6.37 -9.60
N GLY A 115 -0.46 5.22 -8.92
CA GLY A 115 0.63 4.59 -8.16
C GLY A 115 1.79 4.15 -9.06
N LYS A 116 1.50 3.57 -10.22
CA LYS A 116 2.53 3.20 -11.21
C LYS A 116 3.31 4.42 -11.72
N ARG A 117 2.61 5.51 -12.00
CA ARG A 117 3.22 6.78 -12.42
C ARG A 117 4.14 7.35 -11.33
N LEU A 118 3.68 7.35 -10.08
CA LEU A 118 4.48 7.81 -8.94
C LEU A 118 5.70 6.93 -8.71
N LEU A 119 5.59 5.61 -8.85
CA LEU A 119 6.73 4.69 -8.79
C LEU A 119 7.77 4.95 -9.89
N ALA A 120 7.34 5.27 -11.10
CA ALA A 120 8.26 5.63 -12.18
C ALA A 120 9.02 6.93 -11.86
N GLN A 121 8.32 7.96 -11.40
CA GLN A 121 8.94 9.22 -10.96
C GLN A 121 9.90 9.02 -9.78
N PHE A 122 9.52 8.15 -8.85
CA PHE A 122 10.39 7.76 -7.73
C PHE A 122 11.69 7.14 -8.25
N ALA A 123 11.61 6.15 -9.14
CA ALA A 123 12.79 5.47 -9.68
C ALA A 123 13.77 6.43 -10.38
N GLU A 124 13.26 7.39 -11.15
CA GLU A 124 14.08 8.43 -11.80
C GLU A 124 14.76 9.34 -10.76
N THR A 125 13.99 9.80 -9.78
CA THR A 125 14.50 10.67 -8.71
C THR A 125 15.53 9.96 -7.84
N GLU A 126 15.30 8.69 -7.54
CA GLU A 126 16.21 7.83 -6.78
C GLU A 126 17.57 7.67 -7.46
N GLN A 127 17.59 7.48 -8.78
CA GLN A 127 18.84 7.42 -9.53
C GLN A 127 19.63 8.74 -9.45
N VAL A 128 18.94 9.88 -9.51
CA VAL A 128 19.55 11.20 -9.35
C VAL A 128 20.15 11.32 -7.94
N TRP A 129 19.34 11.02 -6.92
CA TRP A 129 19.76 11.10 -5.52
C TRP A 129 20.95 10.18 -5.21
N LYS A 130 20.95 8.94 -5.68
CA LYS A 130 22.08 8.00 -5.51
C LYS A 130 23.36 8.52 -6.16
N ARG A 131 23.27 9.06 -7.37
CA ARG A 131 24.41 9.65 -8.09
C ARG A 131 24.97 10.87 -7.36
N GLU A 132 24.09 11.77 -6.89
CA GLU A 132 24.51 12.94 -6.13
C GLU A 132 25.08 12.58 -4.76
N SER A 133 24.52 11.58 -4.09
CA SER A 133 25.05 11.04 -2.83
C SER A 133 26.45 10.42 -3.03
N ALA A 134 26.66 9.68 -4.11
CA ALA A 134 27.98 9.13 -4.44
C ALA A 134 29.02 10.26 -4.68
N ALA A 135 28.62 11.30 -5.42
CA ALA A 135 29.46 12.49 -5.65
C ALA A 135 29.78 13.23 -4.34
N PHE A 136 28.79 13.33 -3.43
CA PHE A 136 28.98 13.90 -2.10
C PHE A 136 30.05 13.14 -1.30
N PHE A 137 29.93 11.81 -1.17
CA PHE A 137 30.89 11.02 -0.41
C PHE A 137 32.30 11.07 -1.02
N ALA A 138 32.40 11.04 -2.37
CA ALA A 138 33.68 11.16 -3.06
C ALA A 138 34.39 12.52 -2.78
N ALA A 139 33.62 13.62 -2.82
CA ALA A 139 34.15 14.94 -2.50
C ALA A 139 34.49 15.09 -1.00
N ALA A 140 33.61 14.61 -0.12
CA ALA A 140 33.77 14.72 1.33
C ALA A 140 34.89 13.84 1.86
N GLN A 141 35.25 12.73 1.20
CA GLN A 141 36.37 11.86 1.58
C GLN A 141 37.71 12.59 1.46
N SER A 142 37.89 13.45 0.47
CA SER A 142 39.10 14.24 0.27
C SER A 142 39.18 15.48 1.16
N GLN A 143 38.09 15.81 1.87
CA GLN A 143 38.01 16.97 2.75
C GLN A 143 38.71 16.71 4.09
N SER A 144 39.40 17.74 4.59
CA SER A 144 39.91 17.74 5.98
C SER A 144 38.79 17.57 7.00
N LEU A 145 39.07 16.93 8.14
CA LEU A 145 38.14 16.81 9.25
C LEU A 145 37.75 18.15 9.90
N THR A 146 38.56 19.18 9.66
CA THR A 146 38.44 20.50 10.32
C THR A 146 37.95 21.63 9.41
N GLN A 147 37.83 21.39 8.12
CA GLN A 147 37.44 22.43 7.15
C GLN A 147 36.36 21.89 6.17
N THR A 148 35.34 22.68 5.96
CA THR A 148 34.28 22.38 4.95
C THR A 148 34.71 22.94 3.60
N ASP A 149 34.87 22.06 2.60
CA ASP A 149 35.09 22.47 1.20
C ASP A 149 33.76 23.05 0.63
N PRO A 150 33.74 24.26 0.06
CA PRO A 150 32.54 24.85 -0.55
C PRO A 150 31.92 23.95 -1.63
N ARG A 151 32.70 23.12 -2.33
CA ARG A 151 32.21 22.17 -3.30
C ARG A 151 31.37 21.06 -2.67
N VAL A 152 31.78 20.57 -1.49
CA VAL A 152 31.00 19.57 -0.72
C VAL A 152 29.66 20.17 -0.31
N ALA A 153 29.64 21.41 0.18
CA ALA A 153 28.43 22.09 0.55
C ALA A 153 27.44 22.28 -0.63
N GLU A 154 27.98 22.56 -1.83
CA GLU A 154 27.15 22.71 -3.02
C GLU A 154 26.55 21.35 -3.49
N ILE A 155 27.31 20.27 -3.41
CA ILE A 155 26.81 18.94 -3.72
C ILE A 155 25.77 18.53 -2.67
N GLU A 156 26.02 18.81 -1.38
CA GLU A 156 25.09 18.52 -0.30
C GLU A 156 23.72 19.16 -0.51
N LYS A 157 23.66 20.42 -0.95
CA LYS A 157 22.39 21.07 -1.30
C LYS A 157 21.60 20.29 -2.34
N ARG A 158 22.25 19.79 -3.39
CA ARG A 158 21.57 18.98 -4.40
C ARG A 158 21.06 17.66 -3.84
N VAL A 159 21.86 16.98 -3.01
CA VAL A 159 21.43 15.74 -2.33
C VAL A 159 20.23 16.01 -1.42
N ILE A 160 20.19 17.14 -0.73
CA ILE A 160 19.03 17.53 0.10
C ILE A 160 17.78 17.70 -0.76
N VAL A 161 17.89 18.43 -1.88
CA VAL A 161 16.75 18.68 -2.79
C VAL A 161 16.20 17.38 -3.36
N SER A 162 17.08 16.49 -3.86
CA SER A 162 16.65 15.19 -4.39
C SER A 162 16.10 14.26 -3.29
N SER A 163 16.63 14.36 -2.06
CA SER A 163 16.12 13.63 -0.89
C SER A 163 14.70 14.09 -0.51
N GLN A 164 14.45 15.40 -0.49
CA GLN A 164 13.12 15.95 -0.23
C GLN A 164 12.11 15.49 -1.28
N LYS A 165 12.50 15.53 -2.55
CA LYS A 165 11.63 15.03 -3.63
C LYS A 165 11.30 13.54 -3.50
N LEU A 166 12.25 12.71 -3.01
CA LEU A 166 11.97 11.30 -2.70
C LEU A 166 10.99 11.15 -1.55
N ASP A 167 11.16 11.93 -0.48
CA ASP A 167 10.25 11.96 0.67
C ASP A 167 8.83 12.31 0.26
N ASP A 168 8.67 13.36 -0.54
CA ASP A 168 7.38 13.79 -1.10
C ASP A 168 6.74 12.65 -1.93
N LEU A 169 7.51 12.01 -2.82
CA LEU A 169 7.01 10.91 -3.64
C LEU A 169 6.62 9.67 -2.82
N MET A 170 7.34 9.35 -1.75
CA MET A 170 6.96 8.27 -0.82
C MET A 170 5.67 8.60 -0.08
N THR A 171 5.51 9.86 0.31
CA THR A 171 4.27 10.35 0.92
C THR A 171 3.10 10.25 -0.06
N ASP A 172 3.26 10.71 -1.30
CA ASP A 172 2.23 10.64 -2.35
C ASP A 172 1.86 9.17 -2.66
N LEU A 173 2.84 8.27 -2.69
CA LEU A 173 2.59 6.83 -2.85
C LEU A 173 1.76 6.26 -1.70
N ALA A 174 2.08 6.62 -0.45
CA ALA A 174 1.29 6.21 0.71
C ALA A 174 -0.14 6.75 0.65
N VAL A 175 -0.32 8.04 0.31
CA VAL A 175 -1.64 8.69 0.15
C VAL A 175 -2.43 8.04 -0.99
N SER A 176 -1.79 7.71 -2.12
CA SER A 176 -2.44 6.98 -3.22
C SER A 176 -2.99 5.63 -2.75
N LYS A 177 -2.24 4.91 -1.92
CA LYS A 177 -2.69 3.65 -1.30
C LYS A 177 -3.82 3.84 -0.30
N GLU A 178 -3.74 4.85 0.56
CA GLU A 178 -4.80 5.18 1.51
C GLU A 178 -6.12 5.48 0.80
N LYS A 179 -6.07 6.16 -0.35
CA LYS A 179 -7.25 6.43 -1.18
C LYS A 179 -7.87 5.14 -1.74
N VAL A 180 -7.06 4.21 -2.26
CA VAL A 180 -7.54 2.92 -2.75
C VAL A 180 -8.10 2.08 -1.59
N ALA A 181 -7.46 2.10 -0.41
CA ALA A 181 -7.97 1.44 0.78
C ALA A 181 -9.36 1.97 1.19
N ALA A 182 -9.54 3.29 1.20
CA ALA A 182 -10.83 3.91 1.51
C ALA A 182 -11.92 3.51 0.51
N GLN A 183 -11.59 3.42 -0.78
CA GLN A 183 -12.53 2.92 -1.80
C GLN A 183 -12.92 1.46 -1.55
N SER A 184 -11.98 0.60 -1.20
CA SER A 184 -12.25 -0.81 -0.89
C SER A 184 -13.16 -0.98 0.34
N VAL A 185 -13.01 -0.14 1.35
CA VAL A 185 -13.91 -0.10 2.53
C VAL A 185 -15.32 0.31 2.11
N GLN A 186 -15.45 1.33 1.24
CA GLN A 186 -16.76 1.76 0.75
C GLN A 186 -17.44 0.66 -0.09
N GLU A 187 -16.70 0.00 -1.00
CA GLU A 187 -17.19 -1.15 -1.77
C GLU A 187 -17.71 -2.27 -0.86
N GLY A 188 -16.99 -2.54 0.25
CA GLY A 188 -17.41 -3.52 1.25
C GLY A 188 -18.70 -3.13 1.97
N THR A 189 -18.87 -1.87 2.31
CA THR A 189 -20.08 -1.32 2.93
C THR A 189 -21.28 -1.42 1.99
N ASP A 190 -21.13 -1.00 0.73
CA ASP A 190 -22.17 -1.04 -0.28
C ASP A 190 -22.62 -2.49 -0.58
N LEU A 191 -21.66 -3.41 -0.61
CA LEU A 191 -21.93 -4.84 -0.77
C LEU A 191 -22.70 -5.40 0.43
N TYR A 192 -22.30 -5.06 1.66
CA TYR A 192 -23.00 -5.47 2.86
C TYR A 192 -24.44 -5.00 2.87
N ASP A 193 -24.69 -3.73 2.56
CA ASP A 193 -26.04 -3.15 2.51
C ASP A 193 -26.89 -3.81 1.42
N THR A 194 -26.30 -4.12 0.27
CA THR A 194 -26.97 -4.85 -0.82
C THR A 194 -27.36 -6.26 -0.39
N VAL A 195 -26.42 -7.02 0.17
CA VAL A 195 -26.67 -8.39 0.65
C VAL A 195 -27.75 -8.39 1.71
N ARG A 196 -27.67 -7.49 2.69
CA ARG A 196 -28.65 -7.33 3.76
C ARG A 196 -30.05 -7.03 3.21
N ALA A 197 -30.17 -6.06 2.28
CA ALA A 197 -31.45 -5.68 1.69
C ALA A 197 -32.10 -6.85 0.93
N VAL A 198 -31.32 -7.58 0.12
CA VAL A 198 -31.81 -8.75 -0.62
C VAL A 198 -32.24 -9.88 0.35
N MET A 199 -31.45 -10.17 1.38
CA MET A 199 -31.82 -11.20 2.36
C MET A 199 -33.12 -10.85 3.10
N ILE A 200 -33.31 -9.58 3.50
CA ILE A 200 -34.56 -9.11 4.13
C ILE A 200 -35.78 -9.19 3.17
N ALA A 201 -35.56 -8.88 1.89
CA ALA A 201 -36.64 -8.93 0.89
C ALA A 201 -37.07 -10.38 0.54
N LEU A 202 -36.20 -11.35 0.73
CA LEU A 202 -36.48 -12.77 0.46
C LEU A 202 -37.03 -13.52 1.69
N ALA A 203 -36.86 -12.98 2.90
CA ALA A 203 -37.34 -13.56 4.16
C ALA A 203 -38.78 -13.24 4.42
#